data_98f94fe7e276b0a3ce06a2d26ee0b896
#
_entry.id   98f94fe7e276b0a3ce06a2d26ee0b896
#
_cell.length_a   1.000
_cell.length_b   1.000
_cell.length_c   1.000
_cell.angle_alpha   90.00
_cell.angle_beta   90.00
_cell.angle_gamma   90.00
#
_symmetry.space_group_name_H-M   'P 1'
#
loop_
_entity.id
_entity.type
_entity.pdbx_description
1 polymer ?
#
loop_
_entity_poly.entity_id
_entity_poly.type
_entity_poly.pdbx_seq_one_letter_code
_entity_poly.pdbx_strand_id
1 'polypeptide(L)'
;VELRASFSGFLQFGTAGLRGPVRPGPSGMNRAVVGRTAAAIAAYMKERQLTSVVIGRDARHGSEDFTQETAQIMSGAGMKVYVLPRPLPTPVLAFATNELTCDVGIMVTASHNPPQDNGYKVYLGGTVDGIHYRGSQIVSPADESISAHIDAITSLSRQPRGHVWSIVDEEIVSKY
;
A
#
# COMPACT_ATOMS: atom_id res chain seq x y z
N VAL A 1 -8.06 21.24 20.13
CA VAL A 1 -9.08 20.48 19.38
C VAL A 1 -8.41 19.52 18.39
N GLU A 2 -7.42 19.97 17.61
CA GLU A 2 -6.71 19.14 16.62
C GLU A 2 -5.92 17.97 17.25
N LEU A 3 -5.23 18.19 18.35
CA LEU A 3 -4.44 17.14 19.00
C LEU A 3 -5.31 15.99 19.49
N ARG A 4 -6.47 16.30 20.10
CA ARG A 4 -7.44 15.26 20.49
C ARG A 4 -7.96 14.47 19.28
N ALA A 5 -8.28 15.16 18.19
CA ALA A 5 -8.73 14.52 16.97
C ALA A 5 -7.68 13.58 16.37
N SER A 6 -6.40 13.93 16.46
CA SER A 6 -5.29 13.10 15.95
C SER A 6 -5.11 11.77 16.70
N PHE A 7 -5.58 11.71 17.97
CA PHE A 7 -5.45 10.52 18.84
C PHE A 7 -6.80 9.91 19.25
N SER A 8 -7.90 10.28 18.59
CA SER A 8 -9.25 9.81 18.92
C SER A 8 -9.59 8.42 18.34
N GLY A 9 -8.63 7.66 17.89
CA GLY A 9 -8.82 6.32 17.32
C GLY A 9 -7.78 6.03 16.24
N PHE A 10 -8.00 4.95 15.49
CA PHE A 10 -7.17 4.53 14.38
C PHE A 10 -7.92 4.71 13.07
N LEU A 11 -7.21 5.01 11.97
CA LEU A 11 -7.78 4.89 10.64
C LEU A 11 -8.17 3.43 10.40
N GLN A 12 -9.40 3.23 9.94
CA GLN A 12 -9.92 1.91 9.62
C GLN A 12 -9.48 1.48 8.22
N PHE A 13 -9.01 0.25 8.13
CA PHE A 13 -8.70 -0.40 6.86
C PHE A 13 -9.89 -1.25 6.40
N GLY A 14 -10.23 -1.20 5.13
CA GLY A 14 -11.30 -1.99 4.53
C GLY A 14 -11.08 -2.18 3.04
N THR A 15 -12.10 -2.60 2.30
CA THR A 15 -12.05 -2.84 0.84
C THR A 15 -11.58 -1.60 0.06
N ALA A 16 -11.87 -0.39 0.57
CA ALA A 16 -11.37 0.85 -0.01
C ALA A 16 -9.91 1.20 0.39
N GLY A 17 -9.26 0.34 1.20
CA GLY A 17 -7.97 0.59 1.81
C GLY A 17 -8.05 1.56 3.00
N LEU A 18 -7.05 2.43 3.16
CA LEU A 18 -7.05 3.55 4.11
C LEU A 18 -7.34 4.86 3.40
N ARG A 19 -8.04 5.79 4.07
CA ARG A 19 -8.15 7.18 3.62
C ARG A 19 -8.33 8.12 4.81
N GLY A 20 -7.70 9.28 4.76
CA GLY A 20 -7.87 10.31 5.78
C GLY A 20 -6.94 11.50 5.59
N PRO A 21 -7.08 12.52 6.45
CA PRO A 21 -6.25 13.72 6.40
C PRO A 21 -4.79 13.40 6.69
N VAL A 22 -3.89 14.05 5.95
CA VAL A 22 -2.44 13.98 6.23
C VAL A 22 -2.16 14.77 7.51
N ARG A 23 -1.93 14.05 8.60
CA ARG A 23 -1.67 14.63 9.93
C ARG A 23 -0.97 13.63 10.86
N PRO A 24 -0.35 14.09 11.96
CA PRO A 24 0.18 13.22 13.02
C PRO A 24 -0.92 12.39 13.70
N GLY A 25 -0.48 11.33 14.40
CA GLY A 25 -1.35 10.48 15.20
C GLY A 25 -2.00 9.32 14.41
N PRO A 26 -2.58 8.35 15.13
CA PRO A 26 -3.08 7.11 14.53
C PRO A 26 -4.36 7.30 13.71
N SER A 27 -5.06 8.42 13.85
CA SER A 27 -6.27 8.76 13.09
C SER A 27 -6.00 9.57 11.81
N GLY A 28 -4.71 9.76 11.43
CA GLY A 28 -4.30 10.47 10.21
C GLY A 28 -3.42 9.62 9.32
N MET A 29 -3.32 10.02 8.05
CA MET A 29 -2.33 9.48 7.12
C MET A 29 -0.96 10.08 7.43
N ASN A 30 -0.01 9.23 7.78
CA ASN A 30 1.39 9.59 8.04
C ASN A 30 2.28 8.36 7.87
N ARG A 31 3.61 8.54 7.90
CA ARG A 31 4.57 7.45 7.67
C ARG A 31 4.41 6.30 8.66
N ALA A 32 4.04 6.56 9.93
CA ALA A 32 3.86 5.51 10.92
C ALA A 32 2.63 4.63 10.60
N VAL A 33 1.51 5.24 10.22
CA VAL A 33 0.29 4.52 9.82
C VAL A 33 0.53 3.75 8.52
N VAL A 34 1.16 4.37 7.51
CA VAL A 34 1.50 3.72 6.24
C VAL A 34 2.48 2.57 6.47
N GLY A 35 3.54 2.76 7.23
CA GLY A 35 4.52 1.70 7.53
C GLY A 35 3.90 0.52 8.28
N ARG A 36 2.98 0.79 9.23
CA ARG A 36 2.22 -0.26 9.92
C ARG A 36 1.35 -1.06 8.94
N THR A 37 0.67 -0.38 8.04
CA THR A 37 -0.16 -1.01 7.01
C THR A 37 0.70 -1.83 6.02
N ALA A 38 1.82 -1.28 5.57
CA ALA A 38 2.76 -2.00 4.69
C ALA A 38 3.31 -3.28 5.36
N ALA A 39 3.66 -3.21 6.65
CA ALA A 39 4.11 -4.37 7.40
C ALA A 39 3.02 -5.45 7.55
N ALA A 40 1.76 -5.03 7.75
CA ALA A 40 0.62 -5.95 7.79
C ALA A 40 0.38 -6.63 6.44
N ILE A 41 0.46 -5.89 5.34
CA ILE A 41 0.35 -6.46 4.00
C ILE A 41 1.51 -7.42 3.73
N ALA A 42 2.73 -7.10 4.15
CA ALA A 42 3.86 -8.02 4.03
C ALA A 42 3.66 -9.32 4.83
N ALA A 43 3.04 -9.25 6.02
CA ALA A 43 2.66 -10.43 6.79
C ALA A 43 1.59 -11.27 6.08
N TYR A 44 0.54 -10.62 5.57
CA TYR A 44 -0.48 -11.25 4.73
C TYR A 44 0.12 -11.96 3.51
N MET A 45 1.08 -11.30 2.83
CA MET A 45 1.79 -11.87 1.68
C MET A 45 2.59 -13.12 2.07
N LYS A 46 3.33 -13.06 3.19
CA LYS A 46 4.12 -14.20 3.67
C LYS A 46 3.28 -15.42 3.99
N GLU A 47 2.16 -15.26 4.64
CA GLU A 47 1.22 -16.37 4.92
C GLU A 47 0.77 -17.10 3.66
N ARG A 48 0.64 -16.35 2.55
CA ARG A 48 0.15 -16.86 1.26
C ARG A 48 1.27 -17.16 0.26
N GLN A 49 2.52 -17.07 0.70
CA GLN A 49 3.71 -17.29 -0.14
C GLN A 49 3.77 -16.33 -1.35
N LEU A 50 3.18 -15.14 -1.21
CA LEU A 50 3.28 -14.07 -2.19
C LEU A 50 4.61 -13.34 -2.01
N THR A 51 5.27 -12.97 -3.11
CA THR A 51 6.68 -12.55 -3.09
C THR A 51 6.96 -11.22 -3.76
N SER A 52 6.02 -10.69 -4.54
CA SER A 52 6.25 -9.53 -5.39
C SER A 52 5.19 -8.45 -5.21
N VAL A 53 5.63 -7.20 -5.24
CA VAL A 53 4.74 -6.03 -5.10
C VAL A 53 5.16 -4.90 -6.04
N VAL A 54 4.19 -4.25 -6.67
CA VAL A 54 4.39 -2.98 -7.39
C VAL A 54 3.68 -1.85 -6.65
N ILE A 55 4.37 -0.73 -6.49
CA ILE A 55 3.90 0.43 -5.74
C ILE A 55 3.79 1.63 -6.69
N GLY A 56 2.65 2.28 -6.67
CA GLY A 56 2.40 3.51 -7.40
C GLY A 56 1.88 4.61 -6.50
N ARG A 57 1.92 5.83 -6.99
CA ARG A 57 1.41 7.01 -6.28
C ARG A 57 0.76 8.02 -7.22
N ASP A 58 -0.11 8.84 -6.67
CA ASP A 58 -0.54 10.09 -7.28
C ASP A 58 0.40 11.26 -6.90
N ALA A 59 0.02 12.48 -7.25
CA ALA A 59 0.80 13.69 -6.96
C ALA A 59 0.36 14.43 -5.69
N ARG A 60 -0.38 13.78 -4.78
CA ARG A 60 -0.83 14.38 -3.52
C ARG A 60 0.34 14.62 -2.56
N HIS A 61 0.15 15.57 -1.64
CA HIS A 61 1.09 15.78 -0.54
C HIS A 61 1.32 14.49 0.26
N GLY A 62 2.58 14.16 0.52
CA GLY A 62 2.98 12.95 1.26
C GLY A 62 3.01 11.67 0.43
N SER A 63 2.47 11.63 -0.80
CA SER A 63 2.43 10.39 -1.59
C SER A 63 3.82 9.84 -1.88
N GLU A 64 4.82 10.67 -2.08
CA GLU A 64 6.21 10.24 -2.28
C GLU A 64 6.79 9.61 -1.03
N ASP A 65 6.68 10.29 0.13
CA ASP A 65 7.16 9.77 1.41
C ASP A 65 6.48 8.44 1.78
N PHE A 66 5.18 8.31 1.52
CA PHE A 66 4.42 7.09 1.79
C PHE A 66 4.80 5.95 0.86
N THR A 67 5.10 6.25 -0.41
CA THR A 67 5.64 5.28 -1.35
C THR A 67 7.01 4.77 -0.90
N GLN A 68 7.89 5.66 -0.49
CA GLN A 68 9.22 5.31 0.00
C GLN A 68 9.15 4.48 1.30
N GLU A 69 8.30 4.87 2.26
CA GLU A 69 8.06 4.12 3.49
C GLU A 69 7.58 2.70 3.18
N THR A 70 6.63 2.57 2.25
CA THR A 70 6.11 1.27 1.79
C THR A 70 7.21 0.41 1.16
N ALA A 71 8.00 0.98 0.25
CA ALA A 71 9.07 0.26 -0.44
C ALA A 71 10.14 -0.25 0.55
N GLN A 72 10.50 0.56 1.55
CA GLN A 72 11.46 0.17 2.59
C GLN A 72 10.95 -1.01 3.43
N ILE A 73 9.69 -0.97 3.86
CA ILE A 73 9.09 -2.04 4.67
C ILE A 73 8.95 -3.33 3.84
N MET A 74 8.45 -3.24 2.61
CA MET A 74 8.30 -4.40 1.73
C MET A 74 9.64 -5.04 1.38
N SER A 75 10.65 -4.23 1.05
CA SER A 75 12.02 -4.71 0.78
C SER A 75 12.64 -5.34 2.03
N GLY A 76 12.48 -4.74 3.20
CA GLY A 76 12.95 -5.30 4.48
C GLY A 76 12.25 -6.61 4.84
N ALA A 77 11.00 -6.78 4.43
CA ALA A 77 10.27 -8.02 4.60
C ALA A 77 10.70 -9.14 3.62
N GLY A 78 11.59 -8.84 2.66
CA GLY A 78 12.09 -9.78 1.67
C GLY A 78 11.25 -9.89 0.40
N MET A 79 10.34 -8.93 0.16
CA MET A 79 9.55 -8.89 -1.06
C MET A 79 10.37 -8.33 -2.23
N LYS A 80 10.10 -8.82 -3.44
CA LYS A 80 10.57 -8.21 -4.68
C LYS A 80 9.72 -6.96 -4.95
N VAL A 81 10.35 -5.80 -4.87
CA VAL A 81 9.64 -4.51 -4.91
C VAL A 81 9.90 -3.80 -6.22
N TYR A 82 8.82 -3.34 -6.85
CA TYR A 82 8.83 -2.43 -7.99
C TYR A 82 8.14 -1.12 -7.61
N VAL A 83 8.61 0.00 -8.14
CA VAL A 83 8.01 1.32 -7.93
C VAL A 83 7.75 1.96 -9.29
N LEU A 84 6.55 2.48 -9.51
CA LEU A 84 6.23 3.21 -10.73
C LEU A 84 7.12 4.46 -10.85
N PRO A 85 7.56 4.83 -12.08
CA PRO A 85 8.63 5.82 -12.28
C PRO A 85 8.25 7.25 -11.87
N ARG A 86 6.97 7.55 -11.81
CA ARG A 86 6.44 8.90 -11.53
C ARG A 86 5.00 8.84 -10.99
N PRO A 87 4.40 9.94 -10.57
CA PRO A 87 2.97 9.98 -10.29
C PRO A 87 2.15 9.56 -11.51
N LEU A 88 1.29 8.56 -11.33
CA LEU A 88 0.45 7.97 -12.38
C LEU A 88 -0.96 7.69 -11.82
N PRO A 89 -1.99 7.64 -12.68
CA PRO A 89 -3.34 7.31 -12.23
C PRO A 89 -3.47 5.85 -11.79
N THR A 90 -4.41 5.60 -10.89
CA THR A 90 -4.67 4.27 -10.33
C THR A 90 -4.81 3.14 -11.36
N PRO A 91 -5.49 3.32 -12.52
CA PRO A 91 -5.59 2.26 -13.51
C PRO A 91 -4.24 1.77 -14.06
N VAL A 92 -3.24 2.66 -14.15
CA VAL A 92 -1.89 2.27 -14.58
C VAL A 92 -1.23 1.34 -13.57
N LEU A 93 -1.45 1.54 -12.26
CA LEU A 93 -0.97 0.59 -11.25
C LEU A 93 -1.64 -0.77 -11.40
N ALA A 94 -2.96 -0.82 -11.54
CA ALA A 94 -3.69 -2.07 -11.73
C ALA A 94 -3.19 -2.83 -12.96
N PHE A 95 -2.97 -2.12 -14.07
CA PHE A 95 -2.36 -2.65 -15.28
C PHE A 95 -0.94 -3.17 -15.01
N ALA A 96 -0.08 -2.38 -14.38
CA ALA A 96 1.30 -2.77 -14.06
C ALA A 96 1.37 -3.98 -13.12
N THR A 97 0.41 -4.11 -12.18
CA THR A 97 0.31 -5.29 -11.31
C THR A 97 0.16 -6.57 -12.14
N ASN A 98 -0.67 -6.52 -13.17
CA ASN A 98 -0.90 -7.66 -14.07
C ASN A 98 0.25 -7.85 -15.06
N GLU A 99 0.73 -6.79 -15.70
CA GLU A 99 1.78 -6.84 -16.73
C GLU A 99 3.13 -7.35 -16.16
N LEU A 100 3.47 -6.92 -14.94
CA LEU A 100 4.67 -7.37 -14.23
C LEU A 100 4.49 -8.71 -13.51
N THR A 101 3.29 -9.30 -13.60
CA THR A 101 2.93 -10.52 -12.84
C THR A 101 3.23 -10.39 -11.34
N CYS A 102 3.02 -9.19 -10.78
CA CYS A 102 3.16 -8.96 -9.36
C CYS A 102 1.98 -9.56 -8.59
N ASP A 103 2.26 -10.12 -7.41
CA ASP A 103 1.23 -10.68 -6.52
C ASP A 103 0.35 -9.59 -5.91
N VAL A 104 0.95 -8.44 -5.61
CA VAL A 104 0.26 -7.31 -4.97
C VAL A 104 0.59 -6.00 -5.69
N GLY A 105 -0.42 -5.15 -5.82
CA GLY A 105 -0.28 -3.75 -6.22
C GLY A 105 -0.69 -2.83 -5.07
N ILE A 106 0.07 -1.79 -4.83
CA ILE A 106 -0.23 -0.78 -3.80
C ILE A 106 -0.28 0.60 -4.45
N MET A 107 -1.40 1.29 -4.30
CA MET A 107 -1.57 2.65 -4.79
C MET A 107 -1.72 3.65 -3.66
N VAL A 108 -0.76 4.56 -3.56
CA VAL A 108 -0.80 5.68 -2.61
C VAL A 108 -1.63 6.81 -3.22
N THR A 109 -2.89 6.90 -2.79
CA THR A 109 -3.88 7.86 -3.29
C THR A 109 -5.12 7.91 -2.40
N ALA A 110 -5.72 9.08 -2.27
CA ALA A 110 -7.05 9.23 -1.68
C ALA A 110 -8.17 9.34 -2.75
N SER A 111 -7.88 9.02 -4.02
CA SER A 111 -8.87 9.04 -5.11
C SER A 111 -9.50 10.43 -5.32
N HIS A 112 -10.78 10.60 -4.97
CA HIS A 112 -11.55 11.84 -5.10
C HIS A 112 -11.74 12.59 -3.77
N ASN A 113 -11.08 12.16 -2.69
CA ASN A 113 -11.11 12.89 -1.42
C ASN A 113 -10.49 14.30 -1.57
N PRO A 114 -10.79 15.23 -0.65
CA PRO A 114 -10.19 16.55 -0.63
C PRO A 114 -8.66 16.56 -0.72
N PRO A 115 -8.02 17.63 -1.19
CA PRO A 115 -6.57 17.71 -1.41
C PRO A 115 -5.71 17.44 -0.16
N GLN A 116 -6.21 17.74 1.02
CA GLN A 116 -5.54 17.50 2.31
C GLN A 116 -5.53 16.03 2.74
N ASP A 117 -6.30 15.16 2.08
CA ASP A 117 -6.33 13.74 2.36
C ASP A 117 -5.30 13.00 1.51
N ASN A 118 -4.85 11.86 2.05
CA ASN A 118 -4.15 10.83 1.30
C ASN A 118 -4.73 9.47 1.66
N GLY A 119 -4.27 8.41 1.00
CA GLY A 119 -4.81 7.08 1.20
C GLY A 119 -3.90 5.99 0.66
N TYR A 120 -4.38 4.76 0.78
CA TYR A 120 -3.62 3.56 0.50
C TYR A 120 -4.56 2.47 -0.01
N LYS A 121 -4.51 2.15 -1.27
CA LYS A 121 -5.32 1.10 -1.90
C LYS A 121 -4.48 -0.11 -2.19
N VAL A 122 -5.08 -1.30 -2.07
CA VAL A 122 -4.43 -2.59 -2.32
C VAL A 122 -5.15 -3.33 -3.45
N TYR A 123 -4.35 -3.91 -4.33
CA TYR A 123 -4.77 -4.70 -5.49
C TYR A 123 -4.08 -6.07 -5.41
N LEU A 124 -4.74 -7.10 -5.90
CA LEU A 124 -4.17 -8.43 -6.02
C LEU A 124 -3.97 -8.79 -7.48
N GLY A 125 -2.80 -9.36 -7.77
CA GLY A 125 -2.48 -10.02 -9.03
C GLY A 125 -2.36 -11.54 -8.82
N GLY A 126 -2.20 -12.28 -9.90
CA GLY A 126 -2.01 -13.73 -9.82
C GLY A 126 -3.16 -14.49 -9.17
N THR A 127 -2.84 -15.58 -8.50
CA THR A 127 -3.82 -16.43 -7.81
C THR A 127 -3.60 -16.38 -6.30
N VAL A 128 -4.60 -15.95 -5.56
CA VAL A 128 -4.59 -15.86 -4.11
C VAL A 128 -5.81 -16.59 -3.55
N ASP A 129 -5.59 -17.51 -2.61
CA ASP A 129 -6.64 -18.33 -1.99
C ASP A 129 -7.54 -19.05 -3.03
N GLY A 130 -6.95 -19.48 -4.17
CA GLY A 130 -7.65 -20.17 -5.25
C GLY A 130 -8.42 -19.25 -6.22
N ILE A 131 -8.44 -17.94 -5.99
CA ILE A 131 -9.09 -16.94 -6.84
C ILE A 131 -8.03 -16.26 -7.71
N HIS A 132 -8.27 -16.19 -9.02
CA HIS A 132 -7.37 -15.50 -9.95
C HIS A 132 -7.75 -14.03 -10.06
N TYR A 133 -6.90 -13.17 -9.50
CA TYR A 133 -6.98 -11.72 -9.57
C TYR A 133 -6.15 -11.19 -10.74
N ARG A 134 -6.64 -10.18 -11.43
CA ARG A 134 -5.97 -9.56 -12.58
C ARG A 134 -5.71 -8.07 -12.32
N GLY A 135 -5.04 -7.77 -11.22
CA GLY A 135 -4.86 -6.39 -10.80
C GLY A 135 -6.16 -5.76 -10.28
N SER A 136 -7.08 -6.56 -9.72
CA SER A 136 -8.31 -6.04 -9.13
C SER A 136 -8.11 -5.62 -7.68
N GLN A 137 -8.87 -4.62 -7.25
CA GLN A 137 -8.86 -4.15 -5.86
C GLN A 137 -9.31 -5.28 -4.93
N ILE A 138 -8.73 -5.32 -3.73
CA ILE A 138 -9.09 -6.31 -2.71
C ILE A 138 -10.58 -6.24 -2.35
N VAL A 139 -11.12 -7.41 -2.01
CA VAL A 139 -12.46 -7.60 -1.47
C VAL A 139 -12.39 -8.55 -0.28
N SER A 140 -13.47 -8.66 0.50
CA SER A 140 -13.55 -9.66 1.58
C SER A 140 -13.30 -11.08 1.00
N PRO A 141 -12.53 -11.91 1.71
CA PRO A 141 -12.00 -11.76 3.08
C PRO A 141 -10.58 -11.16 3.15
N ALA A 142 -9.97 -10.71 2.03
CA ALA A 142 -8.59 -10.21 2.03
C ALA A 142 -8.42 -8.94 2.87
N ASP A 143 -9.36 -8.01 2.79
CA ASP A 143 -9.35 -6.77 3.58
C ASP A 143 -9.47 -7.05 5.09
N GLU A 144 -10.31 -7.99 5.50
CA GLU A 144 -10.45 -8.40 6.90
C GLU A 144 -9.16 -9.04 7.42
N SER A 145 -8.53 -9.90 6.62
CA SER A 145 -7.26 -10.53 6.96
C SER A 145 -6.14 -9.49 7.11
N ILE A 146 -6.02 -8.54 6.19
CA ILE A 146 -5.04 -7.45 6.29
C ILE A 146 -5.33 -6.57 7.52
N SER A 147 -6.59 -6.26 7.81
CA SER A 147 -6.98 -5.49 9.00
C SER A 147 -6.55 -6.19 10.30
N ALA A 148 -6.73 -7.51 10.39
CA ALA A 148 -6.28 -8.30 11.53
C ALA A 148 -4.76 -8.24 11.71
N HIS A 149 -4.00 -8.29 10.61
CA HIS A 149 -2.54 -8.10 10.67
C HIS A 149 -2.15 -6.67 11.10
N ILE A 150 -2.88 -5.64 10.68
CA ILE A 150 -2.64 -4.26 11.15
C ILE A 150 -2.79 -4.19 12.67
N ASP A 151 -3.82 -4.80 13.23
CA ASP A 151 -4.06 -4.82 14.67
C ASP A 151 -2.96 -5.58 15.44
N ALA A 152 -2.42 -6.64 14.85
CA ALA A 152 -1.33 -7.42 15.43
C ALA A 152 0.02 -6.70 15.47
N ILE A 153 0.23 -5.66 14.66
CA ILE A 153 1.50 -4.91 14.65
C ILE A 153 1.52 -3.89 15.80
N THR A 154 2.23 -4.23 16.85
CA THR A 154 2.36 -3.40 18.06
C THR A 154 3.51 -2.42 18.01
N SER A 155 4.53 -2.64 17.16
CA SER A 155 5.72 -1.79 17.05
C SER A 155 6.25 -1.72 15.62
N LEU A 156 6.19 -0.54 15.03
CA LEU A 156 6.77 -0.27 13.71
C LEU A 156 8.31 -0.25 13.75
N SER A 157 8.92 0.18 14.86
CA SER A 157 10.38 0.24 14.99
C SER A 157 11.06 -1.12 14.93
N ARG A 158 10.31 -2.19 15.17
CA ARG A 158 10.81 -3.59 15.05
C ARG A 158 10.68 -4.16 13.65
N GLN A 159 10.03 -3.46 12.73
CA GLN A 159 9.88 -3.96 11.36
C GLN A 159 11.19 -3.75 10.59
N PRO A 160 11.68 -4.78 9.89
CA PRO A 160 12.89 -4.64 9.09
C PRO A 160 12.67 -3.64 7.96
N ARG A 161 13.75 -2.92 7.61
CA ARG A 161 13.76 -1.96 6.49
C ARG A 161 14.83 -2.36 5.50
N GLY A 162 14.47 -2.41 4.24
CA GLY A 162 15.37 -2.61 3.13
C GLY A 162 15.45 -1.36 2.26
N HIS A 163 16.39 -1.36 1.33
CA HIS A 163 16.63 -0.26 0.40
C HIS A 163 16.81 -0.75 -1.04
N VAL A 164 16.26 -1.93 -1.35
CA VAL A 164 16.39 -2.56 -2.66
C VAL A 164 15.03 -2.64 -3.34
N TRP A 165 14.85 -1.89 -4.41
CA TRP A 165 13.70 -1.97 -5.31
C TRP A 165 14.09 -1.56 -6.72
N SER A 166 13.27 -1.94 -7.69
CA SER A 166 13.43 -1.56 -9.09
C SER A 166 12.42 -0.50 -9.48
N ILE A 167 12.84 0.48 -10.26
CA ILE A 167 11.91 1.40 -10.91
C ILE A 167 11.36 0.72 -12.16
N VAL A 168 10.05 0.77 -12.33
CA VAL A 168 9.37 0.20 -13.51
C VAL A 168 9.73 1.01 -14.75
N ASP A 169 10.01 0.32 -15.83
CA ASP A 169 10.37 0.95 -17.11
C ASP A 169 9.22 1.81 -17.66
N GLU A 170 9.54 3.00 -18.18
CA GLU A 170 8.55 3.90 -18.80
C GLU A 170 7.83 3.22 -19.98
N GLU A 171 8.50 2.32 -20.69
CA GLU A 171 7.89 1.54 -21.76
C GLU A 171 6.71 0.69 -21.27
N ILE A 172 6.80 0.12 -20.05
CA ILE A 172 5.72 -0.69 -19.49
C ILE A 172 4.51 0.18 -19.17
N VAL A 173 4.71 1.33 -18.52
CA VAL A 173 3.59 2.21 -18.14
C VAL A 173 2.98 2.95 -19.33
N SER A 174 3.70 3.07 -20.44
CA SER A 174 3.19 3.67 -21.68
C SER A 174 2.33 2.73 -22.53
N LYS A 175 2.28 1.43 -22.22
CA LYS A 175 1.39 0.47 -22.86
C LYS A 175 -0.07 0.62 -22.44
N TYR A 176 -0.34 1.26 -21.29
CA TYR A 176 -1.69 1.55 -20.81
C TYR A 176 -2.29 2.74 -21.56
#